data_64053c5150fac09687a31c7ce6a62cd7
#
_entry.id   64053c5150fac09687a31c7ce6a62cd7
#
_cell.length_a   1.000
_cell.length_b   1.000
_cell.length_c   1.000
_cell.angle_alpha   90.00
_cell.angle_beta   90.00
_cell.angle_gamma   90.00
#
_symmetry.space_group_name_H-M   'P 1'
#
loop_
_entity.id
_entity.type
_entity.pdbx_description
1 polymer ?
#
loop_
_entity_poly.entity_id
_entity_poly.type
_entity_poly.pdbx_seq_one_letter_code
_entity_poly.pdbx_strand_id
1 'polypeptide(L)'
;MKRLAALLAFILLAVPAMAGHLLRGTGDLGLVIERATGSALIVDTTKHEEIARVEGLGDVSHASVVYSRDERFAYVFGRDGGLTRIDMLEHRIAKRVIQSGNSIGGAISDDGTLIAVSNYEPGGVKVFRTDDLSLVADIPALYGDGQRSKVIGLVDAPGHRFVFSLWDAGEIWIADFSAGDQPVISRFADIGRNPYDALITPDGRHYIAGLFGEDGLAMLDLWHPENGVRRILPHYGRGEEKLPVYKMPHLEGWAVAGNLAFVPAVGRHEVLVIDMLTWQEAGRIAVKGQPVFVMGRPDGRQVWVNFAVPDNDTVQVIDAENLKIVNTLQPGKGVLHMEFEPRGEEVWVSVRDQDELHVYDTASFERRATLPAQKPSGIFMTARASRIGL
;
A
#
# COMPACT_ATOMS: atom_id res chain seq x y z
N MET A 1 33.95 -80.72 13.23
CA MET A 1 32.94 -80.08 12.41
C MET A 1 32.46 -78.82 13.17
N LYS A 2 33.01 -77.64 12.87
CA LYS A 2 32.67 -76.40 13.53
C LYS A 2 31.84 -75.60 12.52
N ARG A 3 30.60 -75.28 12.87
CA ARG A 3 29.70 -74.46 12.07
C ARG A 3 29.98 -72.95 12.42
N LEU A 4 30.44 -72.17 11.45
CA LEU A 4 30.56 -70.76 11.51
C LEU A 4 29.20 -70.14 11.18
N ALA A 5 28.61 -69.42 12.13
CA ALA A 5 27.44 -68.58 11.90
C ALA A 5 27.89 -67.17 11.55
N ALA A 6 27.63 -66.74 10.31
CA ALA A 6 27.87 -65.38 9.88
C ALA A 6 26.65 -64.48 10.28
N LEU A 7 26.91 -63.49 11.12
CA LEU A 7 25.94 -62.45 11.50
C LEU A 7 26.00 -61.35 10.44
N LEU A 8 24.97 -61.22 9.60
CA LEU A 8 24.80 -60.07 8.71
C LEU A 8 24.18 -58.91 9.51
N ALA A 9 24.98 -57.89 9.80
CA ALA A 9 24.48 -56.63 10.37
C ALA A 9 23.92 -55.76 9.23
N PHE A 10 22.61 -55.58 9.19
CA PHE A 10 21.96 -54.58 8.36
C PHE A 10 22.17 -53.21 8.98
N ILE A 11 23.02 -52.38 8.39
CA ILE A 11 23.12 -50.94 8.70
C ILE A 11 21.97 -50.24 7.97
N LEU A 12 20.90 -49.90 8.68
CA LEU A 12 19.90 -48.97 8.21
C LEU A 12 20.51 -47.56 8.18
N LEU A 13 20.94 -47.14 6.99
CA LEU A 13 21.21 -45.72 6.74
C LEU A 13 19.87 -44.98 6.75
N ALA A 14 19.61 -44.26 7.84
CA ALA A 14 18.54 -43.27 7.89
C ALA A 14 18.91 -42.16 6.90
N VAL A 15 18.32 -42.18 5.72
CA VAL A 15 18.31 -41.05 4.80
C VAL A 15 17.48 -39.98 5.50
N PRO A 16 18.03 -38.79 5.80
CA PRO A 16 17.19 -37.72 6.28
C PRO A 16 16.13 -37.45 5.21
N ALA A 17 14.86 -37.57 5.58
CA ALA A 17 13.76 -37.10 4.74
C ALA A 17 14.00 -35.59 4.56
N MET A 18 14.56 -35.18 3.43
CA MET A 18 14.44 -33.82 2.96
C MET A 18 12.93 -33.60 2.82
N ALA A 19 12.35 -32.84 3.74
CA ALA A 19 11.03 -32.29 3.57
C ALA A 19 11.11 -31.53 2.23
N GLY A 20 10.61 -32.15 1.17
CA GLY A 20 10.55 -31.52 -0.13
C GLY A 20 9.68 -30.29 0.06
N HIS A 21 10.26 -29.10 -0.02
CA HIS A 21 9.48 -27.90 -0.19
C HIS A 21 8.59 -28.13 -1.41
N LEU A 22 7.29 -28.30 -1.18
CA LEU A 22 6.34 -28.36 -2.26
C LEU A 22 6.52 -27.08 -3.06
N LEU A 23 6.90 -27.21 -4.33
CA LEU A 23 6.99 -26.07 -5.23
C LEU A 23 5.63 -25.39 -5.23
N ARG A 24 5.63 -24.13 -4.80
CA ARG A 24 4.43 -23.29 -4.68
C ARG A 24 4.61 -22.05 -5.53
N GLY A 25 3.52 -21.61 -6.19
CA GLY A 25 3.45 -20.29 -6.79
C GLY A 25 3.22 -19.20 -5.73
N THR A 26 3.35 -17.96 -6.14
CA THR A 26 3.20 -16.78 -5.27
C THR A 26 1.90 -16.00 -5.52
N GLY A 27 1.24 -16.22 -6.66
CA GLY A 27 0.08 -15.43 -7.09
C GLY A 27 -1.18 -15.53 -6.22
N ASP A 28 -1.22 -16.48 -5.28
CA ASP A 28 -2.28 -16.66 -4.29
C ASP A 28 -1.83 -16.34 -2.86
N LEU A 29 -0.74 -15.58 -2.71
CA LEU A 29 -0.23 -15.14 -1.42
C LEU A 29 -0.67 -13.71 -1.07
N GLY A 30 -0.78 -13.47 0.23
CA GLY A 30 -0.94 -12.15 0.80
C GLY A 30 -0.06 -11.97 2.04
N LEU A 31 0.30 -10.72 2.33
CA LEU A 31 0.98 -10.33 3.55
C LEU A 31 0.06 -9.42 4.37
N VAL A 32 -0.13 -9.74 5.63
CA VAL A 32 -0.93 -8.94 6.57
C VAL A 32 -0.05 -8.41 7.68
N ILE A 33 -0.07 -7.10 7.89
CA ILE A 33 0.71 -6.46 8.96
C ILE A 33 0.01 -6.64 10.31
N GLU A 34 0.72 -7.19 11.28
CA GLU A 34 0.29 -7.38 12.66
C GLU A 34 0.93 -6.34 13.58
N ARG A 35 0.19 -5.27 13.86
CA ARG A 35 0.73 -4.07 14.55
C ARG A 35 1.13 -4.31 16.00
N ALA A 36 0.48 -5.26 16.69
CA ALA A 36 0.71 -5.51 18.12
C ALA A 36 2.07 -6.14 18.39
N THR A 37 2.58 -6.92 17.45
CA THR A 37 3.76 -7.78 17.63
C THR A 37 4.96 -7.41 16.78
N GLY A 38 4.78 -6.45 15.85
CA GLY A 38 5.85 -6.13 14.90
C GLY A 38 6.15 -7.30 13.96
N SER A 39 5.09 -8.00 13.53
CA SER A 39 5.15 -9.16 12.66
C SER A 39 4.32 -8.96 11.39
N ALA A 40 4.46 -9.88 10.47
CA ALA A 40 3.61 -10.02 9.30
C ALA A 40 3.16 -11.46 9.14
N LEU A 41 1.87 -11.63 8.82
CA LEU A 41 1.25 -12.92 8.55
C LEU A 41 1.25 -13.17 7.05
N ILE A 42 1.81 -14.29 6.60
CA ILE A 42 1.70 -14.76 5.22
C ILE A 42 0.48 -15.67 5.13
N VAL A 43 -0.42 -15.36 4.21
CA VAL A 43 -1.67 -16.09 4.03
C VAL A 43 -1.79 -16.67 2.63
N ASP A 44 -2.48 -17.81 2.53
CA ASP A 44 -2.98 -18.42 1.29
C ASP A 44 -4.38 -17.86 1.04
N THR A 45 -4.55 -17.09 -0.03
CA THR A 45 -5.83 -16.45 -0.33
C THR A 45 -6.85 -17.40 -0.96
N THR A 46 -6.39 -18.49 -1.57
CA THR A 46 -7.27 -19.52 -2.15
C THR A 46 -7.84 -20.47 -1.09
N LYS A 47 -7.01 -20.83 -0.09
CA LYS A 47 -7.43 -21.74 0.97
C LYS A 47 -7.96 -21.06 2.21
N HIS A 48 -7.81 -19.74 2.33
CA HIS A 48 -8.14 -18.95 3.50
C HIS A 48 -7.42 -19.47 4.76
N GLU A 49 -6.10 -19.65 4.68
CA GLU A 49 -5.30 -20.17 5.79
C GLU A 49 -4.03 -19.37 6.03
N GLU A 50 -3.57 -19.37 7.29
CA GLU A 50 -2.25 -18.90 7.67
C GLU A 50 -1.20 -19.90 7.15
N ILE A 51 -0.18 -19.36 6.46
CA ILE A 51 0.99 -20.16 6.06
C ILE A 51 2.11 -20.03 7.09
N ALA A 52 2.44 -18.79 7.45
CA ALA A 52 3.51 -18.51 8.37
C ALA A 52 3.39 -17.08 8.95
N ARG A 53 4.03 -16.90 10.11
CA ARG A 53 4.22 -15.58 10.74
C ARG A 53 5.70 -15.23 10.72
N VAL A 54 6.03 -14.05 10.20
CA VAL A 54 7.38 -13.50 10.16
C VAL A 54 7.49 -12.43 11.23
N GLU A 55 8.31 -12.68 12.23
CA GLU A 55 8.52 -11.77 13.36
C GLU A 55 9.77 -10.89 13.17
N GLY A 56 9.89 -9.82 13.99
CA GLY A 56 11.10 -8.99 14.02
C GLY A 56 11.12 -7.83 13.02
N LEU A 57 9.95 -7.38 12.56
CA LEU A 57 9.84 -6.25 11.64
C LEU A 57 10.02 -4.88 12.32
N GLY A 58 10.06 -4.83 13.65
CA GLY A 58 10.16 -3.59 14.40
C GLY A 58 8.82 -2.86 14.54
N ASP A 59 8.83 -1.53 14.51
CA ASP A 59 7.59 -0.75 14.61
C ASP A 59 6.86 -0.72 13.26
N VAL A 60 5.82 -1.53 13.15
CA VAL A 60 4.90 -1.58 12.01
C VAL A 60 3.53 -0.95 12.33
N SER A 61 3.49 -0.04 13.30
CA SER A 61 2.26 0.70 13.66
C SER A 61 1.69 1.52 12.50
N HIS A 62 2.54 1.87 11.57
CA HIS A 62 2.20 2.35 10.23
C HIS A 62 3.19 1.70 9.26
N ALA A 63 2.71 0.80 8.43
CA ALA A 63 3.53 0.08 7.47
C ALA A 63 2.81 -0.06 6.13
N SER A 64 3.58 0.01 5.07
CA SER A 64 3.16 -0.35 3.72
C SER A 64 4.08 -1.43 3.14
N VAL A 65 3.64 -2.05 2.06
CA VAL A 65 4.34 -3.19 1.44
C VAL A 65 4.29 -3.06 -0.07
N VAL A 66 5.44 -3.27 -0.70
CA VAL A 66 5.55 -3.50 -2.15
C VAL A 66 6.23 -4.85 -2.41
N TYR A 67 6.08 -5.37 -3.60
CA TYR A 67 6.62 -6.68 -3.97
C TYR A 67 7.64 -6.59 -5.11
N SER A 68 8.61 -7.53 -5.12
CA SER A 68 9.42 -7.78 -6.32
C SER A 68 8.52 -8.21 -7.49
N ARG A 69 8.96 -7.93 -8.72
CA ARG A 69 8.15 -8.21 -9.91
C ARG A 69 7.87 -9.71 -10.13
N ASP A 70 8.67 -10.59 -9.54
CA ASP A 70 8.44 -12.05 -9.48
C ASP A 70 7.60 -12.50 -8.28
N GLU A 71 7.06 -11.54 -7.48
CA GLU A 71 6.23 -11.77 -6.30
C GLU A 71 6.91 -12.57 -5.17
N ARG A 72 8.20 -12.86 -5.30
CA ARG A 72 8.92 -13.66 -4.31
C ARG A 72 9.26 -12.89 -3.04
N PHE A 73 9.60 -11.61 -3.17
CA PHE A 73 10.02 -10.79 -2.04
C PHE A 73 9.01 -9.69 -1.75
N ALA A 74 8.61 -9.58 -0.49
CA ALA A 74 7.89 -8.44 0.04
C ALA A 74 8.88 -7.45 0.69
N TYR A 75 8.70 -6.16 0.44
CA TYR A 75 9.47 -5.09 1.07
C TYR A 75 8.54 -4.30 1.97
N VAL A 76 8.78 -4.41 3.28
CA VAL A 76 7.98 -3.77 4.32
C VAL A 76 8.67 -2.50 4.80
N PHE A 77 7.96 -1.39 4.79
CA PHE A 77 8.40 -0.09 5.29
C PHE A 77 7.84 0.12 6.68
N GLY A 78 8.70 0.10 7.70
CA GLY A 78 8.33 0.27 9.10
C GLY A 78 8.44 1.72 9.57
N ARG A 79 7.63 2.07 10.57
CA ARG A 79 7.61 3.41 11.15
C ARG A 79 8.93 3.81 11.80
N ASP A 80 9.69 2.86 12.30
CA ASP A 80 11.02 3.04 12.88
C ASP A 80 12.14 3.32 11.86
N GLY A 81 11.78 3.55 10.60
CA GLY A 81 12.73 3.70 9.51
C GLY A 81 13.27 2.37 8.98
N GLY A 82 12.68 1.26 9.40
CA GLY A 82 13.04 -0.07 8.93
C GLY A 82 12.59 -0.32 7.49
N LEU A 83 13.50 -0.80 6.66
CA LEU A 83 13.22 -1.41 5.36
C LEU A 83 13.54 -2.90 5.47
N THR A 84 12.53 -3.75 5.38
CA THR A 84 12.63 -5.19 5.57
C THR A 84 12.26 -5.93 4.31
N ARG A 85 13.17 -6.79 3.81
CA ARG A 85 12.93 -7.72 2.70
C ARG A 85 12.56 -9.08 3.27
N ILE A 86 11.36 -9.56 2.96
CA ILE A 86 10.84 -10.87 3.37
C ILE A 86 10.84 -11.80 2.15
N ASP A 87 11.37 -13.00 2.29
CA ASP A 87 11.21 -14.08 1.31
C ASP A 87 9.87 -14.77 1.59
N MET A 88 8.91 -14.60 0.67
CA MET A 88 7.54 -15.11 0.79
C MET A 88 7.47 -16.65 0.70
N LEU A 89 8.44 -17.30 0.07
CA LEU A 89 8.48 -18.75 -0.06
C LEU A 89 9.28 -19.42 1.07
N GLU A 90 10.32 -18.74 1.58
CA GLU A 90 11.12 -19.23 2.71
C GLU A 90 10.54 -18.79 4.07
N HIS A 91 9.51 -17.95 4.06
CA HIS A 91 8.80 -17.43 5.24
C HIS A 91 9.72 -16.77 6.28
N ARG A 92 10.68 -15.98 5.83
CA ARG A 92 11.68 -15.36 6.71
C ARG A 92 12.13 -13.99 6.24
N ILE A 93 12.66 -13.22 7.17
CA ILE A 93 13.40 -12.00 6.82
C ILE A 93 14.67 -12.39 6.07
N ALA A 94 14.79 -11.97 4.81
CA ALA A 94 16.01 -12.10 4.02
C ALA A 94 17.04 -11.02 4.40
N LYS A 95 16.58 -9.78 4.63
CA LYS A 95 17.41 -8.66 5.08
C LYS A 95 16.55 -7.56 5.70
N ARG A 96 17.09 -6.86 6.68
CA ARG A 96 16.49 -5.65 7.27
C ARG A 96 17.57 -4.59 7.49
N VAL A 97 17.26 -3.34 7.15
CA VAL A 97 18.11 -2.18 7.41
C VAL A 97 17.28 -1.08 8.08
N ILE A 98 17.88 -0.35 9.01
CA ILE A 98 17.31 0.89 9.57
C ILE A 98 17.92 2.03 8.79
N GLN A 99 17.11 2.72 7.98
CA GLN A 99 17.59 3.72 7.05
C GLN A 99 17.32 5.17 7.48
N SER A 100 16.40 5.35 8.44
CA SER A 100 16.01 6.68 8.98
C SER A 100 15.46 6.54 10.40
N GLY A 101 14.99 7.64 10.99
CA GLY A 101 14.31 7.63 12.28
C GLY A 101 12.79 7.45 12.19
N ASN A 102 12.17 7.83 11.07
CA ASN A 102 10.73 7.71 10.86
C ASN A 102 10.43 7.70 9.35
N SER A 103 9.93 6.58 8.85
CA SER A 103 9.46 6.47 7.47
C SER A 103 7.95 6.29 7.40
N ILE A 104 7.37 6.60 6.23
CA ILE A 104 5.92 6.57 6.04
C ILE A 104 5.51 5.57 4.97
N GLY A 105 6.37 5.28 4.01
CA GLY A 105 6.08 4.36 2.93
C GLY A 105 7.21 4.33 1.91
N GLY A 106 7.00 3.62 0.84
CA GLY A 106 7.96 3.51 -0.24
C GLY A 106 7.35 2.95 -1.50
N ALA A 107 8.14 2.93 -2.57
CA ALA A 107 7.77 2.45 -3.88
C ALA A 107 8.90 1.61 -4.48
N ILE A 108 8.56 0.70 -5.39
CA ILE A 108 9.50 -0.10 -6.16
C ILE A 108 9.50 0.40 -7.62
N SER A 109 10.68 0.56 -8.23
CA SER A 109 10.77 1.00 -9.63
C SER A 109 10.05 0.07 -10.60
N ASP A 110 9.63 0.60 -11.73
CA ASP A 110 8.91 -0.14 -12.77
C ASP A 110 9.64 -1.40 -13.27
N ASP A 111 10.97 -1.39 -13.27
CA ASP A 111 11.81 -2.55 -13.59
C ASP A 111 12.11 -3.47 -12.39
N GLY A 112 11.67 -3.09 -11.18
CA GLY A 112 11.86 -3.87 -9.95
C GLY A 112 13.28 -3.85 -9.37
N THR A 113 14.18 -2.95 -9.82
CA THR A 113 15.59 -2.95 -9.39
C THR A 113 15.89 -2.00 -8.23
N LEU A 114 15.05 -0.97 -8.03
CA LEU A 114 15.22 0.05 -6.99
C LEU A 114 14.02 0.12 -6.05
N ILE A 115 14.30 0.40 -4.78
CA ILE A 115 13.30 0.73 -3.74
C ILE A 115 13.56 2.13 -3.24
N ALA A 116 12.57 3.01 -3.33
CA ALA A 116 12.59 4.32 -2.71
C ALA A 116 11.81 4.32 -1.40
N VAL A 117 12.32 4.98 -0.37
CA VAL A 117 11.68 5.11 0.95
C VAL A 117 11.51 6.57 1.29
N SER A 118 10.26 6.98 1.55
CA SER A 118 9.92 8.34 1.98
C SER A 118 10.08 8.50 3.48
N ASN A 119 10.64 9.62 3.92
CA ASN A 119 10.97 9.86 5.31
C ASN A 119 10.33 11.15 5.86
N TYR A 120 9.80 11.06 7.10
CA TYR A 120 9.45 12.21 7.91
C TYR A 120 10.66 12.77 8.64
N GLU A 121 11.53 11.89 9.14
CA GLU A 121 12.74 12.23 9.88
C GLU A 121 13.92 11.39 9.36
N PRO A 122 14.96 12.04 8.89
CA PRO A 122 15.22 13.49 8.84
C PRO A 122 14.58 14.21 7.66
N GLY A 123 13.63 13.60 6.94
CA GLY A 123 13.06 14.06 5.67
C GLY A 123 13.83 13.51 4.46
N GLY A 124 13.28 13.73 3.27
CA GLY A 124 13.86 13.27 2.02
C GLY A 124 13.49 11.85 1.63
N VAL A 125 14.16 11.35 0.60
CA VAL A 125 13.98 10.00 0.05
C VAL A 125 15.32 9.28 0.00
N LYS A 126 15.37 8.04 0.45
CA LYS A 126 16.51 7.16 0.23
C LYS A 126 16.16 6.04 -0.73
N VAL A 127 17.06 5.74 -1.64
CA VAL A 127 16.86 4.73 -2.68
C VAL A 127 17.89 3.61 -2.51
N PHE A 128 17.41 2.38 -2.60
CA PHE A 128 18.17 1.16 -2.36
C PHE A 128 18.05 0.19 -3.53
N ARG A 129 19.03 -0.71 -3.69
CA ARG A 129 18.89 -1.89 -4.55
C ARG A 129 17.89 -2.87 -3.94
N THR A 130 17.10 -3.52 -4.77
CA THR A 130 16.12 -4.53 -4.31
C THR A 130 16.76 -5.85 -3.89
N ASP A 131 17.88 -6.21 -4.48
CA ASP A 131 18.54 -7.51 -4.27
C ASP A 131 19.27 -7.60 -2.92
N ASP A 132 19.94 -6.53 -2.49
CA ASP A 132 20.78 -6.54 -1.29
C ASP A 132 20.53 -5.40 -0.31
N LEU A 133 19.58 -4.50 -0.59
CA LEU A 133 19.26 -3.30 0.19
C LEU A 133 20.49 -2.39 0.40
N SER A 134 21.44 -2.35 -0.55
CA SER A 134 22.50 -1.36 -0.55
C SER A 134 21.98 0.01 -0.96
N LEU A 135 22.45 1.06 -0.29
CA LEU A 135 22.06 2.44 -0.58
C LEU A 135 22.60 2.88 -1.94
N VAL A 136 21.72 3.36 -2.81
CA VAL A 136 22.02 3.91 -4.14
C VAL A 136 22.09 5.42 -4.09
N ALA A 137 21.08 6.07 -3.49
CA ALA A 137 21.00 7.54 -3.42
C ALA A 137 20.34 8.02 -2.12
N ASP A 138 20.79 9.17 -1.61
CA ASP A 138 20.12 9.96 -0.57
C ASP A 138 19.70 11.29 -1.19
N ILE A 139 18.39 11.48 -1.35
CA ILE A 139 17.79 12.71 -1.90
C ILE A 139 17.29 13.52 -0.70
N PRO A 140 18.02 14.56 -0.27
CA PRO A 140 17.72 15.23 0.99
C PRO A 140 16.45 16.10 0.95
N ALA A 141 15.85 16.32 -0.21
CA ALA A 141 14.64 17.13 -0.42
C ALA A 141 14.75 18.52 0.25
N LEU A 142 15.85 19.22 -0.04
CA LEU A 142 16.17 20.53 0.56
C LEU A 142 15.29 21.64 -0.01
N TYR A 143 14.78 22.49 0.89
CA TYR A 143 14.02 23.69 0.54
C TYR A 143 14.43 24.88 1.43
N GLY A 144 14.01 26.09 1.07
CA GLY A 144 14.31 27.31 1.82
C GLY A 144 15.82 27.47 2.08
N ASP A 145 16.19 27.70 3.32
CA ASP A 145 17.58 27.89 3.77
C ASP A 145 18.31 26.55 4.03
N GLY A 146 18.00 25.50 3.27
CA GLY A 146 18.67 24.20 3.39
C GLY A 146 18.00 23.23 4.38
N GLN A 147 16.75 23.44 4.70
CA GLN A 147 15.93 22.52 5.52
C GLN A 147 15.53 21.30 4.71
N ARG A 148 15.41 20.15 5.36
CA ARG A 148 14.85 18.94 4.75
C ARG A 148 13.34 18.93 4.91
N SER A 149 12.60 18.70 3.82
CA SER A 149 11.16 18.51 3.87
C SER A 149 10.81 17.05 4.21
N LYS A 150 9.72 16.87 4.95
CA LYS A 150 9.03 15.58 4.99
C LYS A 150 8.57 15.22 3.59
N VAL A 151 8.75 13.96 3.22
CA VAL A 151 8.30 13.44 1.93
C VAL A 151 7.14 12.48 2.14
N ILE A 152 6.09 12.68 1.33
CA ILE A 152 4.84 11.91 1.37
C ILE A 152 4.37 11.67 -0.06
N GLY A 153 3.43 10.77 -0.25
CA GLY A 153 2.87 10.48 -1.58
C GLY A 153 3.93 10.00 -2.57
N LEU A 154 4.89 9.20 -2.10
CA LEU A 154 5.93 8.61 -2.94
C LEU A 154 5.35 7.46 -3.74
N VAL A 155 5.46 7.54 -5.05
CA VAL A 155 5.04 6.49 -5.99
C VAL A 155 6.12 6.23 -7.03
N ASP A 156 6.11 5.04 -7.61
CA ASP A 156 6.84 4.76 -8.84
C ASP A 156 6.10 5.34 -10.05
N ALA A 157 6.84 5.65 -11.09
CA ALA A 157 6.31 6.14 -12.36
C ALA A 157 7.07 5.53 -13.53
N PRO A 158 6.42 5.35 -14.70
CA PRO A 158 7.05 4.77 -15.86
C PRO A 158 8.36 5.47 -16.26
N GLY A 159 9.34 4.72 -16.74
CA GLY A 159 10.63 5.22 -17.19
C GLY A 159 11.65 5.36 -16.06
N HIS A 160 11.62 4.46 -15.09
CA HIS A 160 12.61 4.39 -14.01
C HIS A 160 12.63 5.65 -13.13
N ARG A 161 11.43 6.16 -12.79
CA ARG A 161 11.23 7.39 -12.05
C ARG A 161 10.46 7.16 -10.75
N PHE A 162 10.75 8.02 -9.76
CA PHE A 162 9.93 8.18 -8.57
C PHE A 162 9.38 9.59 -8.51
N VAL A 163 8.11 9.72 -8.09
CA VAL A 163 7.44 11.01 -7.91
C VAL A 163 6.97 11.13 -6.48
N PHE A 164 7.15 12.28 -5.87
CA PHE A 164 6.79 12.48 -4.47
C PHE A 164 6.49 13.95 -4.13
N SER A 165 5.75 14.14 -3.07
CA SER A 165 5.36 15.44 -2.54
C SER A 165 6.24 15.85 -1.37
N LEU A 166 6.56 17.13 -1.28
CA LEU A 166 7.30 17.75 -0.19
C LEU A 166 6.34 18.55 0.68
N TRP A 167 6.01 18.01 1.85
CA TRP A 167 5.02 18.59 2.77
C TRP A 167 5.34 20.00 3.22
N ASP A 168 6.59 20.22 3.65
CA ASP A 168 6.99 21.51 4.22
C ASP A 168 7.29 22.53 3.12
N ALA A 169 7.76 22.05 1.97
CA ALA A 169 8.12 22.91 0.82
C ALA A 169 6.92 23.31 -0.04
N GLY A 170 5.84 22.50 -0.06
CA GLY A 170 4.74 22.71 -1.01
C GLY A 170 5.18 22.45 -2.46
N GLU A 171 5.93 21.38 -2.68
CA GLU A 171 6.50 21.03 -3.99
C GLU A 171 6.17 19.59 -4.37
N ILE A 172 6.21 19.29 -5.68
CA ILE A 172 6.31 17.95 -6.24
C ILE A 172 7.68 17.79 -6.89
N TRP A 173 8.34 16.66 -6.63
CA TRP A 173 9.59 16.33 -7.27
C TRP A 173 9.49 15.03 -8.06
N ILE A 174 10.23 14.98 -9.18
CA ILE A 174 10.50 13.75 -9.93
C ILE A 174 11.98 13.43 -9.76
N ALA A 175 12.29 12.21 -9.32
CA ALA A 175 13.65 11.67 -9.33
C ALA A 175 13.74 10.65 -10.47
N ASP A 176 14.50 10.99 -11.50
CA ASP A 176 14.67 10.19 -12.71
C ASP A 176 16.00 9.43 -12.66
N PHE A 177 15.91 8.10 -12.61
CA PHE A 177 17.04 7.17 -12.57
C PHE A 177 17.34 6.53 -13.95
N SER A 178 16.70 6.96 -15.02
CA SER A 178 16.87 6.37 -16.36
C SER A 178 18.32 6.45 -16.88
N ALA A 179 19.11 7.43 -16.41
CA ALA A 179 20.50 7.60 -16.77
C ALA A 179 21.50 6.88 -15.83
N GLY A 180 21.05 6.24 -14.75
CA GLY A 180 21.88 5.53 -13.78
C GLY A 180 21.60 5.88 -12.32
N ASP A 181 22.53 5.56 -11.42
CA ASP A 181 22.35 5.62 -9.96
C ASP A 181 22.25 7.03 -9.38
N GLN A 182 22.64 8.06 -10.14
CA GLN A 182 22.49 9.45 -9.73
C GLN A 182 21.26 10.03 -10.39
N PRO A 183 20.18 10.32 -9.62
CA PRO A 183 18.93 10.78 -10.23
C PRO A 183 19.03 12.22 -10.74
N VAL A 184 18.39 12.46 -11.85
CA VAL A 184 18.07 13.82 -12.29
C VAL A 184 16.80 14.27 -11.57
N ILE A 185 16.87 15.41 -10.86
CA ILE A 185 15.75 15.93 -10.09
C ILE A 185 15.04 17.04 -10.85
N SER A 186 13.76 16.85 -11.14
CA SER A 186 12.85 17.91 -11.61
C SER A 186 11.99 18.39 -10.45
N ARG A 187 11.83 19.71 -10.28
CA ARG A 187 11.11 20.33 -9.17
C ARG A 187 9.95 21.18 -9.68
N PHE A 188 8.81 21.05 -9.03
CA PHE A 188 7.59 21.82 -9.30
C PHE A 188 7.19 22.50 -8.00
N ALA A 189 7.48 23.80 -7.90
CA ALA A 189 7.22 24.60 -6.72
C ALA A 189 5.80 25.20 -6.74
N ASP A 190 5.38 25.75 -5.59
CA ASP A 190 4.12 26.47 -5.41
C ASP A 190 2.87 25.65 -5.77
N ILE A 191 2.90 24.34 -5.54
CA ILE A 191 1.79 23.46 -5.86
C ILE A 191 0.63 23.55 -4.87
N GLY A 192 0.83 24.21 -3.74
CA GLY A 192 -0.13 24.37 -2.64
C GLY A 192 0.43 23.95 -1.29
N ARG A 193 -0.33 24.24 -0.24
CA ARG A 193 0.12 24.04 1.15
C ARG A 193 -0.04 22.60 1.60
N ASN A 194 1.04 22.06 2.16
CA ASN A 194 1.09 20.74 2.78
C ASN A 194 0.53 19.63 1.86
N PRO A 195 1.10 19.42 0.67
CA PRO A 195 0.74 18.27 -0.14
C PRO A 195 1.01 16.99 0.66
N TYR A 196 0.04 16.07 0.63
CA TYR A 196 0.07 14.89 1.47
C TYR A 196 0.12 13.62 0.59
N ASP A 197 -0.88 12.76 0.75
CA ASP A 197 -0.95 11.57 -0.08
C ASP A 197 -1.17 11.92 -1.55
N ALA A 198 -0.64 11.09 -2.42
CA ALA A 198 -0.77 11.27 -3.85
C ALA A 198 -1.15 9.97 -4.56
N LEU A 199 -1.83 10.03 -5.66
CA LEU A 199 -2.21 8.94 -6.55
C LEU A 199 -1.50 9.12 -7.88
N ILE A 200 -1.08 8.02 -8.50
CA ILE A 200 -0.80 8.01 -9.94
C ILE A 200 -1.93 7.26 -10.67
N THR A 201 -2.37 7.80 -11.80
CA THR A 201 -3.40 7.13 -12.60
C THR A 201 -2.88 5.78 -13.14
N PRO A 202 -3.78 4.78 -13.39
CA PRO A 202 -3.35 3.45 -13.82
C PRO A 202 -2.54 3.41 -15.14
N ASP A 203 -2.66 4.45 -15.97
CA ASP A 203 -1.87 4.64 -17.19
C ASP A 203 -0.47 5.25 -16.91
N GLY A 204 -0.15 5.56 -15.65
CA GLY A 204 1.10 6.16 -15.24
C GLY A 204 1.28 7.62 -15.67
N ARG A 205 0.20 8.30 -16.08
CA ARG A 205 0.28 9.64 -16.65
C ARG A 205 0.15 10.77 -15.63
N HIS A 206 -0.86 10.71 -14.77
CA HIS A 206 -1.15 11.83 -13.88
C HIS A 206 -0.79 11.48 -12.43
N TYR A 207 0.09 12.27 -11.87
CA TYR A 207 0.34 12.28 -10.43
C TYR A 207 -0.52 13.36 -9.78
N ILE A 208 -1.30 12.98 -8.77
CA ILE A 208 -2.27 13.86 -8.13
C ILE A 208 -2.02 13.85 -6.63
N ALA A 209 -1.65 15.00 -6.07
CA ALA A 209 -1.43 15.18 -4.64
C ALA A 209 -2.62 15.87 -3.98
N GLY A 210 -3.09 15.32 -2.87
CA GLY A 210 -4.05 15.98 -1.99
C GLY A 210 -3.38 17.12 -1.22
N LEU A 211 -4.10 18.21 -0.97
CA LEU A 211 -3.60 19.35 -0.22
C LEU A 211 -4.20 19.37 1.18
N PHE A 212 -3.36 19.10 2.17
CA PHE A 212 -3.82 19.08 3.57
C PHE A 212 -4.06 20.50 4.13
N GLY A 213 -3.27 21.46 3.67
CA GLY A 213 -3.28 22.85 4.16
C GLY A 213 -4.29 23.76 3.49
N GLU A 214 -4.93 23.34 2.39
CA GLU A 214 -5.91 24.14 1.64
C GLU A 214 -6.82 23.26 0.79
N ASP A 215 -7.82 23.86 0.15
CA ASP A 215 -8.75 23.17 -0.73
C ASP A 215 -8.12 22.84 -2.10
N GLY A 216 -8.66 21.82 -2.74
CA GLY A 216 -8.25 21.36 -4.06
C GLY A 216 -7.15 20.31 -4.04
N LEU A 217 -6.78 19.88 -5.25
CA LEU A 217 -5.74 18.89 -5.50
C LEU A 217 -4.73 19.47 -6.50
N ALA A 218 -3.48 19.06 -6.38
CA ALA A 218 -2.42 19.40 -7.31
C ALA A 218 -2.17 18.23 -8.27
N MET A 219 -2.23 18.46 -9.58
CA MET A 219 -2.06 17.45 -10.60
C MET A 219 -0.90 17.78 -11.54
N LEU A 220 0.01 16.82 -11.71
CA LEU A 220 1.13 16.88 -12.64
C LEU A 220 0.93 15.84 -13.75
N ASP A 221 0.97 16.28 -15.02
CA ASP A 221 0.99 15.39 -16.18
C ASP A 221 2.44 14.92 -16.40
N LEU A 222 2.73 13.66 -16.09
CA LEU A 222 4.09 13.09 -16.20
C LEU A 222 4.52 12.83 -17.66
N TRP A 223 3.59 12.90 -18.62
CA TRP A 223 3.91 12.84 -20.04
C TRP A 223 4.24 14.22 -20.61
N HIS A 224 3.76 15.27 -19.95
CA HIS A 224 3.96 16.67 -20.34
C HIS A 224 4.32 17.53 -19.11
N PRO A 225 5.42 17.18 -18.38
CA PRO A 225 5.78 17.88 -17.15
C PRO A 225 6.15 19.36 -17.40
N GLU A 226 6.53 19.72 -18.62
CA GLU A 226 6.81 21.10 -19.04
C GLU A 226 5.60 22.03 -18.89
N ASN A 227 4.39 21.50 -18.85
CA ASN A 227 3.17 22.28 -18.62
C ASN A 227 2.98 22.67 -17.13
N GLY A 228 3.81 22.15 -16.23
CA GLY A 228 3.74 22.42 -14.81
C GLY A 228 2.56 21.75 -14.11
N VAL A 229 2.34 22.14 -12.85
CA VAL A 229 1.26 21.60 -12.02
C VAL A 229 -0.04 22.38 -12.23
N ARG A 230 -1.13 21.65 -12.41
CA ARG A 230 -2.48 22.21 -12.52
C ARG A 230 -3.26 21.99 -11.24
N ARG A 231 -3.97 23.01 -10.75
CA ARG A 231 -4.96 22.86 -9.68
C ARG A 231 -6.24 22.27 -10.25
N ILE A 232 -6.73 21.18 -9.66
CA ILE A 232 -8.04 20.60 -9.95
C ILE A 232 -8.94 20.71 -8.71
N LEU A 233 -10.25 20.80 -8.91
CA LEU A 233 -11.27 20.94 -7.85
C LEU A 233 -10.91 22.02 -6.79
N PRO A 234 -10.61 23.25 -7.20
CA PRO A 234 -9.99 24.26 -6.32
C PRO A 234 -10.86 24.69 -5.13
N HIS A 235 -12.16 24.38 -5.16
CA HIS A 235 -13.11 24.72 -4.10
C HIS A 235 -13.56 23.51 -3.29
N TYR A 236 -12.99 22.34 -3.53
CA TYR A 236 -13.31 21.12 -2.80
C TYR A 236 -12.29 20.89 -1.69
N GLY A 237 -12.72 21.00 -0.47
CA GLY A 237 -11.89 20.84 0.69
C GLY A 237 -12.44 19.82 1.69
N ARG A 238 -11.68 19.58 2.73
CA ARG A 238 -12.00 18.66 3.83
C ARG A 238 -13.20 19.06 4.68
N GLY A 239 -13.73 20.24 4.51
CA GLY A 239 -14.76 20.82 5.39
C GLY A 239 -14.19 21.39 6.69
N GLU A 240 -15.09 21.79 7.61
CA GLU A 240 -14.73 22.46 8.87
C GLU A 240 -14.69 21.50 10.08
N GLU A 241 -15.13 20.25 9.92
CA GLU A 241 -15.22 19.29 10.99
C GLU A 241 -13.81 18.95 11.54
N LYS A 242 -13.66 19.05 12.87
CA LYS A 242 -12.44 18.57 13.54
C LYS A 242 -12.50 17.06 13.67
N LEU A 243 -11.65 16.40 12.90
CA LEU A 243 -11.61 14.95 12.82
C LEU A 243 -10.75 14.35 13.93
N PRO A 244 -11.17 13.22 14.54
CA PRO A 244 -10.33 12.47 15.46
C PRO A 244 -9.10 11.88 14.78
N VAL A 245 -9.12 11.74 13.45
CA VAL A 245 -7.98 11.30 12.63
C VAL A 245 -7.76 12.35 11.55
N TYR A 246 -6.71 13.15 11.69
CA TYR A 246 -6.25 14.08 10.68
C TYR A 246 -5.56 13.31 9.56
N LYS A 247 -6.32 12.62 8.74
CA LYS A 247 -5.76 12.00 7.55
C LYS A 247 -6.55 12.46 6.33
N MET A 248 -5.89 13.20 5.47
CA MET A 248 -6.26 13.25 4.07
C MET A 248 -6.29 11.81 3.53
N PRO A 249 -7.06 11.56 2.47
CA PRO A 249 -7.15 10.23 1.91
C PRO A 249 -5.76 9.63 1.73
N HIS A 250 -5.56 8.45 2.27
CA HIS A 250 -4.42 7.66 1.90
C HIS A 250 -4.51 7.35 0.41
N LEU A 251 -3.41 7.40 -0.28
CA LEU A 251 -3.31 7.07 -1.69
C LEU A 251 -3.84 5.72 -2.05
N GLU A 252 -3.52 4.77 -1.22
CA GLU A 252 -4.12 3.44 -1.27
C GLU A 252 -5.61 3.47 -0.94
N GLY A 253 -6.12 4.63 -0.60
CA GLY A 253 -7.51 4.88 -0.27
C GLY A 253 -8.36 5.42 -1.41
N TRP A 254 -7.82 5.53 -2.63
CA TRP A 254 -8.60 5.92 -3.81
C TRP A 254 -8.96 4.68 -4.63
N ALA A 255 -10.16 4.69 -5.20
CA ALA A 255 -10.57 3.67 -6.14
C ALA A 255 -10.73 4.26 -7.53
N VAL A 256 -10.41 3.46 -8.55
CA VAL A 256 -10.66 3.80 -9.95
C VAL A 256 -11.61 2.75 -10.53
N ALA A 257 -12.67 3.22 -11.20
CA ALA A 257 -13.63 2.39 -11.90
C ALA A 257 -13.92 3.01 -13.28
N GLY A 258 -13.40 2.42 -14.33
CA GLY A 258 -13.42 3.00 -15.67
C GLY A 258 -12.74 4.37 -15.69
N ASN A 259 -13.48 5.42 -16.07
CA ASN A 259 -12.99 6.80 -16.09
C ASN A 259 -13.29 7.58 -14.81
N LEU A 260 -13.82 6.93 -13.78
CA LEU A 260 -14.17 7.57 -12.53
C LEU A 260 -13.16 7.25 -11.43
N ALA A 261 -12.69 8.26 -10.73
CA ALA A 261 -11.94 8.14 -9.49
C ALA A 261 -12.86 8.42 -8.29
N PHE A 262 -12.83 7.54 -7.31
CA PHE A 262 -13.58 7.64 -6.07
C PHE A 262 -12.63 8.03 -4.94
N VAL A 263 -12.89 9.16 -4.29
CA VAL A 263 -11.99 9.76 -3.30
C VAL A 263 -12.71 9.92 -1.97
N PRO A 264 -12.15 9.43 -0.86
CA PRO A 264 -12.74 9.63 0.45
C PRO A 264 -12.62 11.10 0.87
N ALA A 265 -13.77 11.79 0.96
CA ALA A 265 -13.84 13.17 1.42
C ALA A 265 -14.02 13.19 2.93
N VAL A 266 -12.92 13.06 3.64
CA VAL A 266 -12.87 12.75 5.07
C VAL A 266 -13.72 13.72 5.92
N GLY A 267 -13.61 15.02 5.73
CA GLY A 267 -14.37 16.01 6.53
C GLY A 267 -15.81 16.26 6.08
N ARG A 268 -16.33 15.48 5.13
CA ARG A 268 -17.67 15.72 4.57
C ARG A 268 -18.59 14.51 4.61
N HIS A 269 -18.15 13.38 5.16
CA HIS A 269 -18.89 12.11 5.20
C HIS A 269 -19.44 11.71 3.83
N GLU A 270 -18.62 11.85 2.82
CA GLU A 270 -18.99 11.51 1.44
C GLU A 270 -17.80 10.91 0.67
N VAL A 271 -18.09 10.15 -0.36
CA VAL A 271 -17.14 9.76 -1.39
C VAL A 271 -17.35 10.71 -2.58
N LEU A 272 -16.29 11.45 -2.90
CA LEU A 272 -16.25 12.32 -4.08
C LEU A 272 -15.97 11.47 -5.31
N VAL A 273 -16.71 11.68 -6.37
CA VAL A 273 -16.51 11.03 -7.67
C VAL A 273 -15.99 12.05 -8.66
N ILE A 274 -14.84 11.75 -9.26
CA ILE A 274 -14.15 12.62 -10.22
C ILE A 274 -14.12 11.94 -11.58
N ASP A 275 -14.52 12.64 -12.61
CA ASP A 275 -14.30 12.23 -14.00
C ASP A 275 -12.83 12.49 -14.38
N MET A 276 -12.05 11.43 -14.60
CA MET A 276 -10.62 11.52 -14.94
C MET A 276 -10.34 12.01 -16.36
N LEU A 277 -11.32 12.08 -17.25
CA LEU A 277 -11.16 12.68 -18.58
C LEU A 277 -11.18 14.20 -18.51
N THR A 278 -12.02 14.76 -17.64
CA THR A 278 -12.21 16.20 -17.49
C THR A 278 -11.55 16.76 -16.24
N TRP A 279 -11.27 15.91 -15.25
CA TRP A 279 -10.79 16.26 -13.91
C TRP A 279 -11.77 17.18 -13.17
N GLN A 280 -13.06 16.95 -13.36
CA GLN A 280 -14.13 17.64 -12.70
C GLN A 280 -14.96 16.70 -11.83
N GLU A 281 -15.71 17.25 -10.91
CA GLU A 281 -16.64 16.50 -10.09
C GLU A 281 -17.73 15.87 -10.97
N ALA A 282 -17.88 14.56 -10.88
CA ALA A 282 -18.94 13.78 -11.53
C ALA A 282 -20.09 13.47 -10.56
N GLY A 283 -19.84 13.48 -9.25
CA GLY A 283 -20.86 13.21 -8.25
C GLY A 283 -20.33 13.16 -6.83
N ARG A 284 -21.25 13.00 -5.89
CA ARG A 284 -20.98 12.81 -4.45
C ARG A 284 -21.89 11.73 -3.90
N ILE A 285 -21.34 10.86 -3.10
CA ILE A 285 -22.09 9.77 -2.47
C ILE A 285 -22.01 9.97 -0.96
N ALA A 286 -23.12 10.35 -0.34
CA ALA A 286 -23.19 10.46 1.12
C ALA A 286 -22.99 9.07 1.74
N VAL A 287 -22.10 8.98 2.73
CA VAL A 287 -21.73 7.73 3.42
C VAL A 287 -21.94 7.88 4.92
N LYS A 288 -21.90 6.75 5.65
CA LYS A 288 -22.27 6.69 7.07
C LYS A 288 -21.42 7.60 7.98
N GLY A 289 -20.12 7.66 7.73
CA GLY A 289 -19.18 8.39 8.58
C GLY A 289 -18.01 8.96 7.79
N GLN A 290 -16.93 9.29 8.47
CA GLN A 290 -15.69 9.76 7.84
C GLN A 290 -15.03 8.62 7.07
N PRO A 291 -15.05 8.63 5.72
CA PRO A 291 -14.44 7.57 4.94
C PRO A 291 -12.91 7.62 5.06
N VAL A 292 -12.27 6.46 5.21
CA VAL A 292 -10.80 6.35 5.34
C VAL A 292 -10.20 5.74 4.09
N PHE A 293 -10.65 4.56 3.70
CA PHE A 293 -10.25 3.88 2.47
C PHE A 293 -11.45 3.69 1.57
N VAL A 294 -11.20 3.85 0.30
CA VAL A 294 -12.13 3.59 -0.79
C VAL A 294 -11.45 2.61 -1.74
N MET A 295 -11.82 1.34 -1.68
CA MET A 295 -11.16 0.28 -2.42
C MET A 295 -12.02 -0.18 -3.59
N GLY A 296 -11.47 -0.16 -4.80
CA GLY A 296 -12.15 -0.60 -6.00
C GLY A 296 -12.03 -2.10 -6.23
N ARG A 297 -13.17 -2.76 -6.51
CA ARG A 297 -13.14 -4.12 -7.03
C ARG A 297 -12.41 -4.12 -8.38
N PRO A 298 -11.56 -5.12 -8.69
CA PRO A 298 -10.74 -5.12 -9.91
C PRO A 298 -11.51 -4.95 -11.22
N ASP A 299 -12.77 -5.37 -11.29
CA ASP A 299 -13.63 -5.18 -12.47
C ASP A 299 -14.28 -3.79 -12.56
N GLY A 300 -14.06 -2.91 -11.58
CA GLY A 300 -14.59 -1.56 -11.53
C GLY A 300 -16.10 -1.46 -11.25
N ARG A 301 -16.77 -2.53 -10.81
CA ARG A 301 -18.23 -2.50 -10.56
C ARG A 301 -18.61 -2.08 -9.16
N GLN A 302 -17.75 -2.32 -8.20
CA GLN A 302 -18.00 -2.02 -6.79
C GLN A 302 -16.85 -1.22 -6.20
N VAL A 303 -17.22 -0.34 -5.28
CA VAL A 303 -16.28 0.41 -4.45
C VAL A 303 -16.66 0.19 -2.98
N TRP A 304 -15.72 -0.30 -2.18
CA TRP A 304 -15.93 -0.59 -0.77
C TRP A 304 -15.30 0.49 0.08
N VAL A 305 -16.01 0.95 1.11
CA VAL A 305 -15.64 2.11 1.94
C VAL A 305 -15.67 1.73 3.40
N ASN A 306 -14.59 1.97 4.14
CA ASN A 306 -14.55 1.89 5.59
C ASN A 306 -14.46 3.28 6.23
N PHE A 307 -14.62 3.34 7.54
CA PHE A 307 -14.80 4.60 8.25
C PHE A 307 -13.85 4.74 9.45
N ALA A 308 -13.56 6.00 9.81
CA ALA A 308 -12.92 6.34 11.06
C ALA A 308 -13.88 6.14 12.25
N VAL A 309 -13.35 6.23 13.46
CA VAL A 309 -14.15 6.27 14.70
C VAL A 309 -15.14 7.45 14.64
N PRO A 310 -16.42 7.28 15.04
CA PRO A 310 -16.97 6.10 15.77
C PRO A 310 -17.50 4.97 14.87
N ASP A 311 -17.57 5.16 13.56
CA ASP A 311 -18.21 4.25 12.61
C ASP A 311 -17.26 3.15 12.07
N ASN A 312 -16.12 2.96 12.73
CA ASN A 312 -15.05 2.04 12.32
C ASN A 312 -15.38 0.54 12.45
N ASP A 313 -16.63 0.21 12.68
CA ASP A 313 -17.19 -1.13 12.66
C ASP A 313 -17.98 -1.45 11.38
N THR A 314 -18.05 -0.49 10.47
CA THR A 314 -18.91 -0.53 9.29
C THR A 314 -18.08 -0.49 8.00
N VAL A 315 -18.60 -1.19 6.99
CA VAL A 315 -18.15 -1.11 5.59
C VAL A 315 -19.39 -0.89 4.72
N GLN A 316 -19.33 0.06 3.80
CA GLN A 316 -20.38 0.28 2.80
C GLN A 316 -19.87 -0.09 1.41
N VAL A 317 -20.75 -0.68 0.62
CA VAL A 317 -20.49 -1.07 -0.77
C VAL A 317 -21.27 -0.16 -1.69
N ILE A 318 -20.56 0.48 -2.59
CA ILE A 318 -21.10 1.39 -3.61
C ILE A 318 -21.09 0.66 -4.95
N ASP A 319 -22.22 0.69 -5.67
CA ASP A 319 -22.29 0.37 -7.09
C ASP A 319 -21.67 1.53 -7.87
N ALA A 320 -20.58 1.25 -8.58
CA ALA A 320 -19.78 2.28 -9.26
C ALA A 320 -20.46 2.86 -10.50
N GLU A 321 -21.40 2.12 -11.12
CA GLU A 321 -22.17 2.59 -12.29
C GLU A 321 -23.29 3.54 -11.87
N ASN A 322 -24.03 3.16 -10.83
CA ASN A 322 -25.20 3.90 -10.37
C ASN A 322 -24.90 4.92 -9.27
N LEU A 323 -23.69 4.94 -8.74
CA LEU A 323 -23.21 5.82 -7.65
C LEU A 323 -24.09 5.72 -6.40
N LYS A 324 -24.51 4.50 -6.03
CA LYS A 324 -25.40 4.22 -4.89
C LYS A 324 -24.82 3.17 -3.97
N ILE A 325 -25.08 3.35 -2.67
CA ILE A 325 -24.80 2.31 -1.68
C ILE A 325 -25.77 1.15 -1.91
N VAL A 326 -25.22 -0.06 -2.14
CA VAL A 326 -25.97 -1.30 -2.39
C VAL A 326 -25.92 -2.25 -1.21
N ASN A 327 -24.93 -2.12 -0.32
CA ASN A 327 -24.85 -2.92 0.88
C ASN A 327 -24.15 -2.16 2.01
N THR A 328 -24.42 -2.59 3.25
CA THR A 328 -23.75 -2.11 4.46
C THR A 328 -23.46 -3.33 5.35
N LEU A 329 -22.18 -3.56 5.61
CA LEU A 329 -21.67 -4.66 6.44
C LEU A 329 -21.22 -4.14 7.80
N GLN A 330 -21.25 -5.01 8.81
CA GLN A 330 -20.71 -4.75 10.14
C GLN A 330 -19.72 -5.87 10.52
N PRO A 331 -18.49 -5.82 9.99
CA PRO A 331 -17.48 -6.84 10.30
C PRO A 331 -17.11 -6.90 11.79
N GLY A 332 -17.14 -5.75 12.45
CA GLY A 332 -16.70 -5.57 13.83
C GLY A 332 -15.80 -4.35 13.97
N LYS A 333 -15.43 -3.99 15.20
CA LYS A 333 -14.67 -2.75 15.47
C LYS A 333 -13.24 -2.80 14.96
N GLY A 334 -12.80 -1.66 14.44
CA GLY A 334 -11.43 -1.46 14.02
C GLY A 334 -11.15 -1.95 12.60
N VAL A 335 -12.13 -1.86 11.68
CA VAL A 335 -11.86 -2.05 10.26
C VAL A 335 -10.85 -1.01 9.80
N LEU A 336 -9.63 -1.45 9.48
CA LEU A 336 -8.54 -0.56 9.06
C LEU A 336 -8.24 -0.62 7.59
N HIS A 337 -8.26 -1.80 7.00
CA HIS A 337 -7.89 -1.99 5.60
C HIS A 337 -8.74 -3.08 4.95
N MET A 338 -8.89 -2.96 3.65
CA MET A 338 -9.55 -3.94 2.80
C MET A 338 -8.69 -4.16 1.56
N GLU A 339 -8.62 -5.40 1.08
CA GLU A 339 -7.90 -5.71 -0.16
C GLU A 339 -8.65 -6.80 -0.91
N PHE A 340 -8.87 -6.58 -2.21
CA PHE A 340 -9.48 -7.58 -3.08
C PHE A 340 -8.44 -8.59 -3.54
N GLU A 341 -8.84 -9.85 -3.66
CA GLU A 341 -8.06 -10.79 -4.43
C GLU A 341 -8.10 -10.42 -5.94
N PRO A 342 -7.16 -10.91 -6.76
CA PRO A 342 -6.98 -10.40 -8.13
C PRO A 342 -8.21 -10.49 -9.05
N ARG A 343 -9.12 -11.47 -8.83
CA ARG A 343 -10.34 -11.63 -9.61
C ARG A 343 -11.52 -10.81 -9.09
N GLY A 344 -11.39 -10.28 -7.88
CA GLY A 344 -12.44 -9.51 -7.23
C GLY A 344 -13.64 -10.36 -6.75
N GLU A 345 -13.50 -11.68 -6.70
CA GLU A 345 -14.54 -12.56 -6.17
C GLU A 345 -14.64 -12.46 -4.65
N GLU A 346 -13.52 -12.14 -4.00
CA GLU A 346 -13.41 -11.99 -2.56
C GLU A 346 -12.69 -10.71 -2.16
N VAL A 347 -13.01 -10.22 -0.97
CA VAL A 347 -12.34 -9.10 -0.31
C VAL A 347 -11.93 -9.51 1.10
N TRP A 348 -10.69 -9.23 1.45
CA TRP A 348 -10.13 -9.42 2.76
C TRP A 348 -10.24 -8.14 3.57
N VAL A 349 -10.71 -8.24 4.81
CA VAL A 349 -10.99 -7.10 5.69
C VAL A 349 -10.27 -7.29 7.02
N SER A 350 -9.45 -6.34 7.42
CA SER A 350 -8.82 -6.35 8.74
C SER A 350 -9.78 -5.84 9.80
N VAL A 351 -10.05 -6.64 10.83
CA VAL A 351 -10.90 -6.29 11.97
C VAL A 351 -10.03 -6.24 13.22
N ARG A 352 -9.25 -5.15 13.31
CA ARG A 352 -8.16 -4.96 14.26
C ARG A 352 -8.55 -5.23 15.71
N ASP A 353 -9.68 -4.70 16.17
CA ASP A 353 -10.04 -4.76 17.59
C ASP A 353 -10.59 -6.11 18.03
N GLN A 354 -10.84 -7.00 17.07
CA GLN A 354 -11.22 -8.40 17.29
C GLN A 354 -10.07 -9.38 17.09
N ASP A 355 -8.90 -8.92 16.64
CA ASP A 355 -7.76 -9.77 16.27
C ASP A 355 -8.10 -10.77 15.17
N GLU A 356 -8.86 -10.33 14.15
CA GLU A 356 -9.37 -11.15 13.07
C GLU A 356 -9.17 -10.54 11.69
N LEU A 357 -9.05 -11.41 10.70
CA LEU A 357 -9.25 -11.13 9.28
C LEU A 357 -10.55 -11.78 8.84
N HIS A 358 -11.39 -11.05 8.15
CA HIS A 358 -12.61 -11.56 7.54
C HIS A 358 -12.48 -11.60 6.03
N VAL A 359 -12.96 -12.67 5.41
CA VAL A 359 -13.05 -12.80 3.95
C VAL A 359 -14.52 -12.80 3.56
N TYR A 360 -14.90 -11.90 2.68
CA TYR A 360 -16.26 -11.76 2.18
C TYR A 360 -16.32 -12.05 0.69
N ASP A 361 -17.35 -12.78 0.29
CA ASP A 361 -17.76 -12.91 -1.11
C ASP A 361 -18.36 -11.59 -1.61
N THR A 362 -17.88 -11.09 -2.75
CA THR A 362 -18.27 -9.76 -3.26
C THR A 362 -19.59 -9.75 -4.00
N ALA A 363 -20.17 -10.91 -4.33
CA ALA A 363 -21.46 -11.01 -4.98
C ALA A 363 -22.60 -11.19 -3.97
N SER A 364 -22.43 -12.09 -3.00
CA SER A 364 -23.42 -12.37 -1.95
C SER A 364 -23.27 -11.51 -0.71
N PHE A 365 -22.08 -10.90 -0.51
CA PHE A 365 -21.67 -10.17 0.69
C PHE A 365 -21.63 -11.04 1.95
N GLU A 366 -21.62 -12.34 1.80
CA GLU A 366 -21.52 -13.29 2.91
C GLU A 366 -20.06 -13.48 3.34
N ARG A 367 -19.83 -13.63 4.64
CA ARG A 367 -18.51 -13.96 5.17
C ARG A 367 -18.18 -15.42 4.88
N ARG A 368 -17.11 -15.65 4.11
CA ARG A 368 -16.61 -16.97 3.72
C ARG A 368 -15.67 -17.58 4.74
N ALA A 369 -14.81 -16.74 5.34
CA ALA A 369 -13.80 -17.20 6.28
C ALA A 369 -13.48 -16.14 7.35
N THR A 370 -12.90 -16.62 8.45
CA THR A 370 -12.30 -15.81 9.50
C THR A 370 -10.96 -16.43 9.89
N LEU A 371 -9.90 -15.63 9.90
CA LEU A 371 -8.56 -16.04 10.31
C LEU A 371 -8.12 -15.21 11.53
N PRO A 372 -7.40 -15.81 12.49
CA PRO A 372 -6.82 -15.06 13.60
C PRO A 372 -5.64 -14.21 13.10
N ALA A 373 -5.52 -12.95 13.56
CA ALA A 373 -4.39 -12.07 13.29
C ALA A 373 -4.25 -11.03 14.41
N GLN A 374 -3.02 -10.70 14.82
CA GLN A 374 -2.75 -9.86 15.99
C GLN A 374 -2.80 -8.37 15.67
N LYS A 375 -3.92 -7.73 15.94
CA LYS A 375 -4.18 -6.33 15.59
C LYS A 375 -3.89 -6.05 14.11
N PRO A 376 -4.53 -6.79 13.17
CA PRO A 376 -4.25 -6.65 11.75
C PRO A 376 -4.52 -5.23 11.27
N SER A 377 -3.69 -4.77 10.34
CA SER A 377 -3.82 -3.45 9.72
C SER A 377 -3.80 -3.57 8.19
N GLY A 378 -2.69 -3.26 7.53
CA GLY A 378 -2.57 -3.37 6.08
C GLY A 378 -2.63 -4.84 5.61
N ILE A 379 -3.36 -5.07 4.55
CA ILE A 379 -3.44 -6.33 3.82
C ILE A 379 -2.89 -6.05 2.43
N PHE A 380 -1.95 -6.86 1.95
CA PHE A 380 -1.26 -6.63 0.69
C PHE A 380 -1.17 -7.95 -0.08
N MET A 381 -1.87 -8.05 -1.20
CA MET A 381 -1.81 -9.23 -2.07
C MET A 381 -0.60 -9.15 -3.01
N THR A 382 0.02 -10.29 -3.31
CA THR A 382 1.20 -10.33 -4.20
C THR A 382 0.92 -9.80 -5.60
N ALA A 383 -0.33 -9.88 -6.07
CA ALA A 383 -0.78 -9.28 -7.33
C ALA A 383 -0.49 -7.77 -7.46
N ARG A 384 -0.21 -7.07 -6.35
CA ARG A 384 0.26 -5.68 -6.37
C ARG A 384 1.61 -5.51 -7.09
N ALA A 385 2.41 -6.56 -7.20
CA ALA A 385 3.70 -6.53 -7.87
C ALA A 385 3.66 -6.04 -9.32
N SER A 386 2.52 -6.17 -9.99
CA SER A 386 2.32 -5.77 -11.38
C SER A 386 1.67 -4.39 -11.55
N ARG A 387 1.31 -3.71 -10.45
CA ARG A 387 0.64 -2.40 -10.49
C ARG A 387 1.65 -1.26 -10.35
N ILE A 388 1.33 -0.12 -10.96
CA ILE A 388 2.08 1.14 -10.83
C ILE A 388 1.45 1.96 -9.71
N GLY A 389 2.29 2.66 -8.94
CA GLY A 389 1.82 3.64 -7.96
C GLY A 389 1.27 3.04 -6.67
N LEU A 390 1.76 1.89 -6.31
CA LEU A 390 1.41 1.23 -5.06
C LEU A 390 2.58 1.16 -4.10
#